data_de8a886948c42d031e02da0af8abb3db
#
_entry.id   de8a886948c42d031e02da0af8abb3db
#
_cell.length_a   1.000
_cell.length_b   1.000
_cell.length_c   1.000
_cell.angle_alpha   90.00
_cell.angle_beta   90.00
_cell.angle_gamma   90.00
#
_symmetry.space_group_name_H-M   'P 1'
#
loop_
_entity.id
_entity.type
_entity.pdbx_description
1 polymer ?
#
loop_
_entity_poly.entity_id
_entity_poly.type
_entity_poly.pdbx_seq_one_letter_code
_entity_poly.pdbx_strand_id
1 'polypeptide(L)'
;MNLPSSIKFVDERLMGAFEELKDGKTEDKRVHKWLTRAFKDIEDNAFCGIQVPKKLIPKEYLEAYGIKNLWKYNLPDAWRLLYSIESDQIVVVSIILEWMPHKEYERRFRY
;
A
#
# COMPACT_ATOMS: atom_id res chain seq x y z
N MET A 1 -12.53 5.78 14.38
CA MET A 1 -12.29 7.16 13.92
C MET A 1 -11.75 7.13 12.50
N ASN A 2 -12.32 7.93 11.63
CA ASN A 2 -11.85 8.00 10.26
C ASN A 2 -10.81 9.10 10.09
N LEU A 3 -9.81 8.83 9.28
CA LEU A 3 -8.76 9.78 8.95
C LEU A 3 -8.67 9.92 7.44
N PRO A 4 -9.40 10.88 6.84
CA PRO A 4 -9.29 11.11 5.41
C PRO A 4 -7.86 11.44 5.01
N SER A 5 -7.43 10.98 3.85
CA SER A 5 -6.08 11.20 3.37
C SER A 5 -6.06 11.35 1.85
N SER A 6 -4.93 11.84 1.34
CA SER A 6 -4.65 11.87 -0.09
C SER A 6 -3.72 10.71 -0.42
N ILE A 7 -3.95 10.06 -1.54
CA ILE A 7 -3.12 8.96 -2.00
C ILE A 7 -1.93 9.51 -2.79
N LYS A 8 -0.77 8.97 -2.51
CA LYS A 8 0.46 9.28 -3.25
C LYS A 8 1.24 7.99 -3.46
N PHE A 9 1.76 7.76 -4.65
CA PHE A 9 2.69 6.65 -4.87
C PHE A 9 4.07 7.06 -4.37
N VAL A 10 4.83 6.10 -3.86
CA VAL A 10 6.16 6.37 -3.31
C VAL A 10 7.11 6.94 -4.37
N ASP A 11 6.95 6.52 -5.63
CA ASP A 11 7.75 7.05 -6.74
C ASP A 11 7.00 6.91 -8.07
N GLU A 12 7.58 7.50 -9.11
CA GLU A 12 6.99 7.47 -10.45
C GLU A 12 6.97 6.07 -11.06
N ARG A 13 7.95 5.24 -10.71
CA ARG A 13 8.01 3.86 -11.19
C ARG A 13 6.78 3.07 -10.73
N LEU A 14 6.40 3.23 -9.49
CA LEU A 14 5.23 2.52 -8.96
C LEU A 14 3.93 3.05 -9.58
N MET A 15 3.84 4.37 -9.77
CA MET A 15 2.70 4.97 -10.44
C MET A 15 2.55 4.43 -11.88
N GLY A 16 3.67 4.33 -12.60
CA GLY A 16 3.67 3.76 -13.94
C GLY A 16 3.25 2.30 -13.96
N ALA A 17 3.72 1.51 -12.97
CA ALA A 17 3.32 0.11 -12.85
C ALA A 17 1.81 -0.02 -12.65
N PHE A 18 1.21 0.84 -11.85
CA PHE A 18 -0.24 0.85 -11.65
C PHE A 18 -0.97 1.16 -12.97
N GLU A 19 -0.52 2.16 -13.71
CA GLU A 19 -1.15 2.54 -14.97
C GLU A 19 -1.04 1.41 -16.01
N GLU A 20 0.07 0.70 -16.05
CA GLU A 20 0.28 -0.41 -16.98
C GLU A 20 -0.66 -1.58 -16.73
N LEU A 21 -1.15 -1.77 -15.50
CA LEU A 21 -2.07 -2.86 -15.19
C LEU A 21 -3.37 -2.77 -16.00
N LYS A 22 -3.79 -1.58 -16.39
CA LYS A 22 -5.00 -1.40 -17.18
C LYS A 22 -4.94 -2.12 -18.52
N ASP A 23 -3.76 -2.16 -19.12
CA ASP A 23 -3.56 -2.70 -20.47
C ASP A 23 -2.92 -4.09 -20.45
N GLY A 24 -2.80 -4.69 -19.27
CA GLY A 24 -2.21 -5.99 -19.09
C GLY A 24 -3.17 -7.15 -19.35
N LYS A 25 -2.77 -8.32 -18.92
CA LYS A 25 -3.61 -9.53 -19.02
C LYS A 25 -4.79 -9.45 -18.05
N THR A 26 -5.66 -10.44 -18.11
CA THR A 26 -6.86 -10.49 -17.26
C THR A 26 -6.53 -10.34 -15.77
N GLU A 27 -5.45 -11.01 -15.31
CA GLU A 27 -5.03 -10.91 -13.92
C GLU A 27 -4.60 -9.49 -13.57
N ASP A 28 -3.84 -8.83 -14.45
CA ASP A 28 -3.39 -7.46 -14.23
C ASP A 28 -4.56 -6.50 -14.10
N LYS A 29 -5.55 -6.66 -14.97
CA LYS A 29 -6.77 -5.82 -14.92
C LYS A 29 -7.54 -6.03 -13.63
N ARG A 30 -7.54 -7.24 -13.12
CA ARG A 30 -8.19 -7.58 -11.86
C ARG A 30 -7.48 -6.89 -10.70
N VAL A 31 -6.16 -6.96 -10.68
CA VAL A 31 -5.35 -6.29 -9.65
C VAL A 31 -5.57 -4.78 -9.71
N HIS A 32 -5.61 -4.20 -10.90
CA HIS A 32 -5.88 -2.77 -11.06
C HIS A 32 -7.21 -2.39 -10.41
N LYS A 33 -8.24 -3.18 -10.63
CA LYS A 33 -9.56 -2.93 -10.06
C LYS A 33 -9.51 -3.00 -8.53
N TRP A 34 -8.85 -4.01 -7.98
CA TRP A 34 -8.70 -4.16 -6.54
C TRP A 34 -7.96 -2.98 -5.91
N LEU A 35 -6.88 -2.53 -6.57
CA LEU A 35 -6.09 -1.41 -6.08
C LEU A 35 -6.90 -0.10 -6.14
N THR A 36 -7.65 0.11 -7.20
CA THR A 36 -8.49 1.30 -7.32
C THR A 36 -9.50 1.37 -6.17
N ARG A 37 -10.11 0.24 -5.82
CA ARG A 37 -11.03 0.16 -4.70
C ARG A 37 -10.30 0.42 -3.38
N ALA A 38 -9.14 -0.18 -3.19
CA ALA A 38 -8.35 0.00 -1.99
C ALA A 38 -7.94 1.46 -1.80
N PHE A 39 -7.52 2.11 -2.87
CA PHE A 39 -7.13 3.52 -2.80
C PHE A 39 -8.29 4.40 -2.36
N LYS A 40 -9.50 4.10 -2.83
CA LYS A 40 -10.70 4.84 -2.41
C LYS A 40 -10.95 4.64 -0.92
N ASP A 41 -10.86 3.41 -0.44
CA ASP A 41 -11.04 3.11 0.98
C ASP A 41 -10.01 3.84 1.84
N ILE A 42 -8.75 3.86 1.41
CA ILE A 42 -7.67 4.53 2.13
C ILE A 42 -7.82 6.05 2.11
N GLU A 43 -8.29 6.61 0.99
CA GLU A 43 -8.61 8.04 0.93
C GLU A 43 -9.67 8.41 1.94
N ASP A 44 -10.71 7.60 2.05
CA ASP A 44 -11.81 7.86 2.98
C ASP A 44 -11.36 7.69 4.43
N ASN A 45 -10.43 6.75 4.68
CA ASN A 45 -9.91 6.48 6.01
C ASN A 45 -8.53 5.83 5.94
N ALA A 46 -7.48 6.57 6.23
CA ALA A 46 -6.12 6.06 6.22
C ALA A 46 -5.93 4.88 7.20
N PHE A 47 -6.74 4.78 8.23
CA PHE A 47 -6.67 3.70 9.22
C PHE A 47 -7.46 2.45 8.83
N CYS A 48 -7.99 2.39 7.61
CA CYS A 48 -8.81 1.23 7.20
C CYS A 48 -8.02 -0.08 7.09
N GLY A 49 -6.72 0.00 6.92
CA GLY A 49 -5.86 -1.18 6.89
C GLY A 49 -5.49 -1.65 8.30
N ILE A 50 -4.49 -2.51 8.36
CA ILE A 50 -3.99 -3.09 9.60
C ILE A 50 -2.58 -2.57 9.83
N GLN A 51 -2.34 -1.99 11.00
CA GLN A 51 -1.01 -1.48 11.33
C GLN A 51 -0.05 -2.63 11.61
N VAL A 52 1.11 -2.61 10.98
CA VAL A 52 2.16 -3.59 11.23
C VAL A 52 2.95 -3.10 12.45
N PRO A 53 3.10 -3.94 13.49
CA PRO A 53 3.93 -3.55 14.64
C PRO A 53 5.34 -3.15 14.22
N LYS A 54 5.89 -2.13 14.84
CA LYS A 54 7.20 -1.59 14.45
C LYS A 54 8.29 -2.66 14.37
N LYS A 55 8.33 -3.56 15.32
CA LYS A 55 9.34 -4.62 15.37
C LYS A 55 9.22 -5.61 14.21
N LEU A 56 8.07 -5.65 13.53
CA LEU A 56 7.84 -6.56 12.41
C LEU A 56 8.03 -5.89 11.06
N ILE A 57 8.32 -4.60 11.02
CA ILE A 57 8.56 -3.90 9.76
C ILE A 57 9.90 -4.36 9.19
N PRO A 58 9.91 -4.93 7.96
CA PRO A 58 11.18 -5.33 7.35
C PRO A 58 12.15 -4.18 7.27
N LYS A 59 13.40 -4.44 7.61
CA LYS A 59 14.44 -3.42 7.65
C LYS A 59 14.63 -2.71 6.31
N GLU A 60 14.47 -3.43 5.21
CA GLU A 60 14.61 -2.86 3.89
C GLU A 60 13.59 -1.74 3.61
N TYR A 61 12.41 -1.80 4.21
CA TYR A 61 11.42 -0.74 4.06
C TYR A 61 11.83 0.53 4.81
N LEU A 62 12.39 0.35 5.99
CA LEU A 62 12.88 1.48 6.79
C LEU A 62 14.03 2.17 6.06
N GLU A 63 14.94 1.39 5.48
CA GLU A 63 16.10 1.92 4.78
C GLU A 63 15.75 2.54 3.43
N ALA A 64 14.89 1.87 2.66
CA ALA A 64 14.56 2.32 1.30
C ALA A 64 13.63 3.53 1.29
N TYR A 65 12.70 3.62 2.23
CA TYR A 65 11.64 4.62 2.17
C TYR A 65 11.65 5.61 3.34
N GLY A 66 12.46 5.35 4.36
CA GLY A 66 12.51 6.23 5.54
C GLY A 66 11.18 6.35 6.27
N ILE A 67 10.34 5.32 6.21
CA ILE A 67 9.01 5.35 6.83
C ILE A 67 9.10 5.19 8.34
N LYS A 68 8.11 5.73 9.05
CA LYS A 68 7.99 5.61 10.51
C LYS A 68 6.92 4.64 10.92
N ASN A 69 6.06 4.25 10.01
CA ASN A 69 4.97 3.30 10.24
C ASN A 69 4.72 2.52 8.96
N LEU A 70 4.06 1.39 9.09
CA LEU A 70 3.69 0.57 7.96
C LEU A 70 2.31 -0.01 8.19
N TRP A 71 1.49 0.03 7.17
CA TRP A 71 0.12 -0.49 7.18
C TRP A 71 -0.06 -1.45 6.04
N LYS A 72 -0.89 -2.46 6.23
CA LYS A 72 -1.26 -3.39 5.16
C LYS A 72 -2.76 -3.35 4.95
N TYR A 73 -3.15 -3.43 3.68
CA TYR A 73 -4.54 -3.54 3.27
C TYR A 73 -4.68 -4.88 2.55
N ASN A 74 -5.61 -5.71 3.01
CA ASN A 74 -5.82 -7.03 2.43
C ASN A 74 -6.67 -6.92 1.18
N LEU A 75 -6.07 -7.28 0.04
CA LEU A 75 -6.75 -7.34 -1.25
C LEU A 75 -7.33 -8.74 -1.46
N PRO A 76 -8.25 -8.93 -2.42
CA PRO A 76 -8.74 -10.27 -2.75
C PRO A 76 -7.60 -11.23 -3.11
N ASP A 77 -7.88 -12.52 -3.02
CA ASP A 77 -6.93 -13.61 -3.34
C ASP A 77 -5.62 -13.52 -2.56
N ALA A 78 -5.70 -13.02 -1.33
CA ALA A 78 -4.56 -12.91 -0.42
C ALA A 78 -3.42 -12.01 -0.93
N TRP A 79 -3.72 -11.10 -1.85
CA TRP A 79 -2.77 -10.04 -2.20
C TRP A 79 -2.73 -9.01 -1.08
N ARG A 80 -1.62 -8.31 -0.97
CA ARG A 80 -1.40 -7.29 0.07
C ARG A 80 -0.97 -5.99 -0.56
N LEU A 81 -1.52 -4.90 -0.05
CA LEU A 81 -1.10 -3.54 -0.39
C LEU A 81 -0.43 -2.96 0.85
N LEU A 82 0.76 -2.42 0.68
CA LEU A 82 1.51 -1.82 1.77
C LEU A 82 1.57 -0.32 1.58
N TYR A 83 1.32 0.42 2.67
CA TYR A 83 1.36 1.87 2.63
C TYR A 83 1.82 2.43 3.98
N SER A 84 2.28 3.65 3.98
CA SER A 84 2.59 4.37 5.21
C SER A 84 1.76 5.63 5.28
N ILE A 85 1.52 6.11 6.50
CA ILE A 85 0.75 7.32 6.74
C ILE A 85 1.71 8.40 7.21
N GLU A 86 1.69 9.54 6.53
CA GLU A 86 2.45 10.71 6.93
C GLU A 86 1.51 11.89 7.08
N SER A 87 1.77 12.74 8.04
CA SER A 87 0.98 13.94 8.22
C SER A 87 1.87 15.11 8.62
N ASP A 88 1.52 16.27 8.11
CA ASP A 88 1.98 17.52 8.69
C ASP A 88 0.77 18.14 9.39
N GLN A 89 0.83 19.43 9.71
CA GLN A 89 -0.25 20.08 10.44
C GLN A 89 -1.53 20.26 9.61
N ILE A 90 -1.47 20.08 8.31
CA ILE A 90 -2.56 20.45 7.41
C ILE A 90 -3.07 19.25 6.60
N VAL A 91 -2.17 18.38 6.18
CA VAL A 91 -2.49 17.31 5.21
C VAL A 91 -2.05 15.95 5.72
N VAL A 92 -2.92 14.96 5.57
CA VAL A 92 -2.59 13.55 5.79
C VAL A 92 -2.42 12.90 4.44
N VAL A 93 -1.29 12.22 4.25
CA VAL A 93 -0.97 11.54 2.99
C VAL A 93 -0.74 10.06 3.26
N SER A 94 -1.41 9.21 2.50
CA SER A 94 -1.13 7.77 2.49
C SER A 94 -0.23 7.47 1.31
N ILE A 95 0.99 7.03 1.61
CA ILE A 95 2.01 6.78 0.60
C ILE A 95 2.00 5.30 0.26
N ILE A 96 1.67 5.00 -0.99
CA ILE A 96 1.61 3.62 -1.46
C ILE A 96 3.03 3.15 -1.77
N LEU A 97 3.44 2.10 -1.08
CA LEU A 97 4.80 1.57 -1.17
C LEU A 97 4.90 0.40 -2.13
N GLU A 98 3.94 -0.52 -2.09
CA GLU A 98 4.06 -1.76 -2.81
C GLU A 98 2.77 -2.57 -2.74
N TRP A 99 2.54 -3.44 -3.70
CA TRP A 99 1.51 -4.48 -3.61
C TRP A 99 2.13 -5.79 -4.07
N MET A 100 1.62 -6.91 -3.54
CA MET A 100 2.22 -8.21 -3.82
C MET A 100 1.27 -9.35 -3.49
N PRO A 101 1.44 -10.53 -4.14
CA PRO A 101 0.68 -11.71 -3.74
C PRO A 101 1.16 -12.23 -2.37
N HIS A 102 0.34 -13.07 -1.76
CA HIS A 102 0.61 -13.61 -0.42
C HIS A 102 1.98 -14.26 -0.28
N LYS A 103 2.38 -15.01 -1.29
CA LYS A 103 3.67 -15.72 -1.29
C LYS A 103 4.84 -14.77 -1.09
N GLU A 104 4.81 -13.65 -1.81
CA GLU A 104 5.84 -12.63 -1.68
C GLU A 104 5.76 -11.93 -0.33
N TYR A 105 4.55 -11.67 0.15
CA TYR A 105 4.34 -11.05 1.45
C TYR A 105 4.93 -11.92 2.57
N GLU A 106 4.65 -13.24 2.54
CA GLU A 106 5.21 -14.16 3.53
C GLU A 106 6.74 -14.14 3.53
N ARG A 107 7.33 -14.14 2.34
CA ARG A 107 8.78 -14.09 2.19
C ARG A 107 9.37 -12.82 2.77
N ARG A 108 8.74 -11.67 2.50
CA ARG A 108 9.21 -10.37 2.98
C ARG A 108 9.09 -10.22 4.48
N PHE A 109 8.01 -10.72 5.04
CA PHE A 109 7.73 -10.58 6.47
C PHE A 109 8.14 -11.81 7.28
N ARG A 110 8.70 -12.81 6.62
CA ARG A 110 9.28 -14.00 7.25
C ARG A 110 8.32 -14.75 8.16
N TYR A 111 7.16 -15.00 7.66
CA TYR A 111 6.17 -15.83 8.35
C TYR A 111 6.57 -17.31 8.26
#